data_efd9cf259524b2084eef93200475d123
#
_entry.id   efd9cf259524b2084eef93200475d123
#
_cell.length_a   1.000
_cell.length_b   1.000
_cell.length_c   1.000
_cell.angle_alpha   90.00
_cell.angle_beta   90.00
_cell.angle_gamma   90.00
#
_symmetry.space_group_name_H-M   'P 1'
#
loop_
_entity.id
_entity.type
_entity.pdbx_description
1 polymer ?
#
loop_
_entity_poly.entity_id
_entity_poly.type
_entity_poly.pdbx_seq_one_letter_code
_entity_poly.pdbx_strand_id
1 'polypeptide(L)'
;VDPKKIVNVEVRGCRGADELAPLDSVSAVQLPGGSRPDFTVVTLTTADGTTGTSFGFGALDAVAAAHALSQVKPFFMGRDPFHTQQNLKDFEMFDRKWNLTPIYAYGPFDNACWDIVGKSADEPVYRLLGAARTEVPLYVSSMFLPGPDEYVAQALEVQARGIRGYKLHPPGDPTVDIECYRAVRAAVGDDFTLRADPVISYNYEQALVVGRELEKLGFRWLEEPLLDVNFNGLRKLREKLDIPICGTEVLAGGHYSTAHYIHEGIADIVRTDVSWRGGITSVMKTAHTAESFGVQCELHTTIYQALEQVQVHAALALSNCEFFEMLYPFEDFTFGTNTSVVIKDGMVQAPTGPGLGIDYDWDFIDDHTVVTL
;
A
#
# COMPACT_ATOMS: atom_id res chain seq x y z
N VAL A 1 -22.63 18.32 -23.26
CA VAL A 1 -21.78 17.34 -22.54
C VAL A 1 -22.31 17.25 -21.11
N ASP A 2 -22.45 16.04 -20.60
CA ASP A 2 -22.82 15.84 -19.21
C ASP A 2 -21.74 16.49 -18.31
N PRO A 3 -22.11 17.37 -17.36
CA PRO A 3 -21.17 18.14 -16.58
C PRO A 3 -20.20 17.27 -15.75
N LYS A 4 -20.57 16.05 -15.43
CA LYS A 4 -19.73 15.10 -14.66
C LYS A 4 -18.77 14.27 -15.51
N LYS A 5 -18.85 14.34 -16.84
CA LYS A 5 -17.92 13.58 -17.69
C LYS A 5 -16.50 14.14 -17.65
N ILE A 6 -15.53 13.24 -17.56
CA ILE A 6 -14.10 13.56 -17.64
C ILE A 6 -13.78 14.09 -19.03
N VAL A 7 -13.28 15.30 -19.11
CA VAL A 7 -12.93 16.01 -20.37
C VAL A 7 -11.44 16.24 -20.51
N ASN A 8 -10.67 16.11 -19.42
CA ASN A 8 -9.22 16.17 -19.46
C ASN A 8 -8.61 15.16 -18.52
N VAL A 9 -7.50 14.61 -18.94
CA VAL A 9 -6.67 13.65 -18.18
C VAL A 9 -5.21 14.05 -18.37
N GLU A 10 -4.53 14.38 -17.29
CA GLU A 10 -3.11 14.67 -17.27
C GLU A 10 -2.37 13.61 -16.44
N VAL A 11 -1.23 13.18 -16.94
CA VAL A 11 -0.31 12.28 -16.25
C VAL A 11 1.07 12.92 -16.23
N ARG A 12 1.63 13.12 -15.06
CA ARG A 12 2.99 13.61 -14.87
C ARG A 12 3.86 12.48 -14.35
N GLY A 13 5.08 12.37 -14.86
CA GLY A 13 6.15 11.58 -14.28
C GLY A 13 7.10 12.53 -13.56
N CYS A 14 7.32 12.26 -12.27
CA CYS A 14 8.11 13.12 -11.40
C CYS A 14 9.27 12.32 -10.81
N ARG A 15 10.49 12.86 -10.94
CA ARG A 15 11.69 12.25 -10.39
C ARG A 15 11.82 12.62 -8.92
N GLY A 16 12.05 11.62 -8.05
CA GLY A 16 12.36 11.89 -6.66
C GLY A 16 13.65 12.72 -6.52
N ALA A 17 13.68 13.61 -5.54
CA ALA A 17 14.88 14.39 -5.24
C ALA A 17 15.99 13.50 -4.70
N ASP A 18 17.26 13.90 -4.93
CA ASP A 18 18.43 13.10 -4.50
C ASP A 18 18.56 13.01 -2.97
N GLU A 19 17.97 13.95 -2.25
CA GLU A 19 17.91 13.96 -0.78
C GLU A 19 16.85 13.04 -0.19
N LEU A 20 15.94 12.51 -1.01
CA LEU A 20 14.95 11.54 -0.54
C LEU A 20 15.60 10.16 -0.34
N ALA A 21 15.12 9.43 0.67
CA ALA A 21 15.64 8.10 0.95
C ALA A 21 15.51 7.17 -0.26
N PRO A 22 16.58 6.47 -0.66
CA PRO A 22 16.47 5.49 -1.71
C PRO A 22 15.56 4.34 -1.29
N LEU A 23 14.77 3.83 -2.23
CA LEU A 23 13.89 2.67 -2.01
C LEU A 23 14.60 1.33 -2.19
N ASP A 24 15.89 1.34 -2.58
CA ASP A 24 16.64 0.10 -2.73
C ASP A 24 16.84 -0.54 -1.37
N SER A 25 16.12 -1.57 -1.26
CA SER A 25 16.28 -2.50 -0.18
C SER A 25 17.53 -3.35 -0.40
N VAL A 26 17.99 -3.95 0.66
CA VAL A 26 19.01 -5.02 0.67
C VAL A 26 18.47 -6.29 -0.03
N SER A 27 17.35 -6.23 -0.77
CA SER A 27 16.80 -7.37 -1.48
C SER A 27 17.81 -7.91 -2.51
N ALA A 28 17.78 -9.22 -2.74
CA ALA A 28 18.71 -9.93 -3.60
C ALA A 28 18.75 -9.43 -5.06
N VAL A 29 17.83 -8.55 -5.46
CA VAL A 29 17.79 -7.91 -6.77
C VAL A 29 18.07 -6.43 -6.59
N GLN A 30 19.35 -6.07 -6.54
CA GLN A 30 19.76 -4.67 -6.61
C GLN A 30 19.61 -4.15 -8.03
N LEU A 31 18.91 -3.03 -8.17
CA LEU A 31 18.80 -2.36 -9.45
C LEU A 31 20.05 -1.49 -9.70
N PRO A 32 20.65 -1.57 -10.91
CA PRO A 32 21.80 -0.73 -11.23
C PRO A 32 21.45 0.76 -11.07
N GLY A 33 22.18 1.45 -10.21
CA GLY A 33 22.03 2.91 -9.99
C GLY A 33 21.10 3.30 -8.83
N GLY A 34 20.62 2.31 -8.05
CA GLY A 34 19.67 2.56 -6.97
C GLY A 34 18.28 2.93 -7.50
N SER A 35 17.25 2.78 -6.67
CA SER A 35 15.93 3.30 -6.96
C SER A 35 15.70 4.59 -6.18
N ARG A 36 15.29 5.64 -6.88
CA ARG A 36 14.79 6.85 -6.23
C ARG A 36 13.30 6.69 -5.95
N PRO A 37 12.74 7.45 -5.02
CA PRO A 37 11.30 7.49 -4.82
C PRO A 37 10.60 8.28 -5.94
N ASP A 38 10.80 7.88 -7.20
CA ASP A 38 10.12 8.44 -8.34
C ASP A 38 8.60 8.22 -8.20
N PHE A 39 7.81 9.19 -8.64
CA PHE A 39 6.36 9.15 -8.50
C PHE A 39 5.66 9.64 -9.76
N THR A 40 4.39 9.37 -9.86
CA THR A 40 3.51 9.91 -10.91
C THR A 40 2.38 10.70 -10.27
N VAL A 41 1.82 11.65 -11.02
CA VAL A 41 0.63 12.40 -10.61
C VAL A 41 -0.40 12.30 -11.72
N VAL A 42 -1.60 11.86 -11.38
CA VAL A 42 -2.76 11.81 -12.27
C VAL A 42 -3.75 12.88 -11.86
N THR A 43 -4.14 13.72 -12.79
CA THR A 43 -5.21 14.72 -12.59
C THR A 43 -6.31 14.51 -13.63
N LEU A 44 -7.54 14.34 -13.15
CA LEU A 44 -8.75 14.25 -13.94
C LEU A 44 -9.54 15.55 -13.81
N THR A 45 -10.10 16.04 -14.92
CA THR A 45 -10.98 17.23 -14.91
C THR A 45 -12.30 16.89 -15.57
N THR A 46 -13.39 17.18 -14.89
CA THR A 46 -14.76 17.02 -15.42
C THR A 46 -15.21 18.27 -16.19
N ALA A 47 -16.27 18.15 -16.97
CA ALA A 47 -16.78 19.24 -17.79
C ALA A 47 -17.29 20.44 -16.96
N ASP A 48 -17.69 20.25 -15.71
CA ASP A 48 -18.03 21.32 -14.77
C ASP A 48 -16.82 21.96 -14.08
N GLY A 49 -15.59 21.48 -14.39
CA GLY A 49 -14.35 22.02 -13.85
C GLY A 49 -13.91 21.38 -12.53
N THR A 50 -14.63 20.39 -11.99
CA THR A 50 -14.18 19.66 -10.79
C THR A 50 -12.95 18.85 -11.14
N THR A 51 -11.91 18.94 -10.30
CA THR A 51 -10.66 18.18 -10.46
C THR A 51 -10.48 17.14 -9.36
N GLY A 52 -9.96 15.98 -9.76
CA GLY A 52 -9.48 14.97 -8.82
C GLY A 52 -8.04 14.62 -9.12
N THR A 53 -7.24 14.46 -8.08
CA THR A 53 -5.81 14.21 -8.19
C THR A 53 -5.39 13.07 -7.29
N SER A 54 -4.46 12.24 -7.76
CA SER A 54 -3.80 11.22 -6.96
C SER A 54 -2.37 11.02 -7.41
N PHE A 55 -1.51 10.73 -6.46
CA PHE A 55 -0.19 10.17 -6.77
C PHE A 55 -0.34 8.73 -7.28
N GLY A 56 0.68 8.27 -8.00
CA GLY A 56 0.92 6.89 -8.33
C GLY A 56 2.37 6.53 -8.10
N PHE A 57 2.64 5.26 -7.93
CA PHE A 57 3.98 4.76 -7.73
C PHE A 57 4.82 4.92 -9.02
N GLY A 58 5.97 5.53 -8.92
CA GLY A 58 6.90 5.75 -10.05
C GLY A 58 7.97 4.68 -10.18
N ALA A 59 8.12 3.86 -9.15
CA ALA A 59 9.05 2.73 -9.06
C ALA A 59 10.47 3.05 -9.51
N LEU A 60 10.86 2.57 -10.68
CA LEU A 60 12.23 2.57 -11.17
C LEU A 60 12.58 3.77 -12.06
N ASP A 61 11.58 4.37 -12.70
CA ASP A 61 11.77 5.47 -13.65
C ASP A 61 10.45 6.21 -13.86
N ALA A 62 10.44 7.49 -13.52
CA ALA A 62 9.28 8.35 -13.63
C ALA A 62 8.70 8.43 -15.05
N VAL A 63 9.57 8.43 -16.06
CA VAL A 63 9.17 8.52 -17.46
C VAL A 63 8.50 7.24 -17.91
N ALA A 64 9.09 6.09 -17.58
CA ALA A 64 8.51 4.79 -17.91
C ALA A 64 7.16 4.59 -17.19
N ALA A 65 7.06 4.94 -15.92
CA ALA A 65 5.82 4.88 -15.16
C ALA A 65 4.74 5.79 -15.75
N ALA A 66 5.06 7.05 -16.08
CA ALA A 66 4.11 7.97 -16.72
C ALA A 66 3.62 7.44 -18.07
N HIS A 67 4.49 6.83 -18.88
CA HIS A 67 4.06 6.19 -20.13
C HIS A 67 3.16 4.99 -19.90
N ALA A 68 3.40 4.18 -18.88
CA ALA A 68 2.50 3.08 -18.51
C ALA A 68 1.11 3.61 -18.12
N LEU A 69 1.07 4.63 -17.27
CA LEU A 69 -0.18 5.28 -16.87
C LEU A 69 -0.88 5.98 -18.05
N SER A 70 -0.11 6.60 -18.96
CA SER A 70 -0.69 7.30 -20.11
C SER A 70 -1.51 6.40 -21.04
N GLN A 71 -1.24 5.09 -21.04
CA GLN A 71 -2.05 4.11 -21.78
C GLN A 71 -3.49 3.99 -21.25
N VAL A 72 -3.71 4.36 -19.99
CA VAL A 72 -5.03 4.36 -19.34
C VAL A 72 -5.84 5.64 -19.66
N LYS A 73 -5.18 6.74 -20.06
CA LYS A 73 -5.87 8.02 -20.38
C LYS A 73 -7.06 7.87 -21.33
N PRO A 74 -6.92 7.23 -22.50
CA PRO A 74 -8.03 7.12 -23.45
C PRO A 74 -9.23 6.39 -22.88
N PHE A 75 -9.00 5.49 -21.93
CA PHE A 75 -10.05 4.74 -21.25
C PHE A 75 -10.92 5.66 -20.39
N PHE A 76 -10.34 6.66 -19.72
CA PHE A 76 -11.08 7.57 -18.84
C PHE A 76 -11.75 8.74 -19.55
N MET A 77 -11.31 9.13 -20.75
CA MET A 77 -11.93 10.20 -21.50
C MET A 77 -13.42 9.95 -21.79
N GLY A 78 -14.27 10.87 -21.37
CA GLY A 78 -15.73 10.80 -21.52
C GLY A 78 -16.44 9.88 -20.49
N ARG A 79 -15.71 9.24 -19.57
CA ARG A 79 -16.31 8.45 -18.50
C ARG A 79 -16.81 9.33 -17.37
N ASP A 80 -17.70 8.75 -16.60
CA ASP A 80 -18.25 9.33 -15.39
C ASP A 80 -17.44 8.84 -14.17
N PRO A 81 -16.81 9.72 -13.39
CA PRO A 81 -16.04 9.31 -12.21
C PRO A 81 -16.91 8.68 -11.11
N PHE A 82 -18.22 8.93 -11.11
CA PHE A 82 -19.14 8.29 -10.15
C PHE A 82 -19.42 6.81 -10.44
N HIS A 83 -19.11 6.34 -11.63
CA HIS A 83 -19.33 4.96 -12.02
C HIS A 83 -18.11 4.07 -11.69
N THR A 84 -17.51 4.22 -10.49
CA THR A 84 -16.26 3.55 -10.09
C THR A 84 -16.31 2.04 -10.29
N GLN A 85 -17.41 1.38 -9.92
CA GLN A 85 -17.58 -0.07 -10.08
C GLN A 85 -17.62 -0.49 -11.56
N GLN A 86 -18.29 0.27 -12.40
CA GLN A 86 -18.36 -0.02 -13.83
C GLN A 86 -17.03 0.28 -14.51
N ASN A 87 -16.35 1.36 -14.11
CA ASN A 87 -15.04 1.72 -14.63
C ASN A 87 -14.02 0.62 -14.34
N LEU A 88 -13.95 0.12 -13.10
CA LEU A 88 -13.05 -0.98 -12.75
C LEU A 88 -13.37 -2.25 -13.56
N LYS A 89 -14.63 -2.65 -13.62
CA LYS A 89 -15.05 -3.84 -14.38
C LYS A 89 -14.69 -3.75 -15.86
N ASP A 90 -14.97 -2.59 -16.48
CA ASP A 90 -14.67 -2.38 -17.89
C ASP A 90 -13.16 -2.38 -18.15
N PHE A 91 -12.38 -1.80 -17.22
CA PHE A 91 -10.92 -1.82 -17.31
C PHE A 91 -10.37 -3.24 -17.19
N GLU A 92 -10.82 -4.02 -16.22
CA GLU A 92 -10.43 -5.43 -16.07
C GLU A 92 -10.73 -6.23 -17.34
N MET A 93 -11.90 -6.02 -17.96
CA MET A 93 -12.25 -6.68 -19.23
C MET A 93 -11.39 -6.21 -20.39
N PHE A 94 -11.06 -4.93 -20.46
CA PHE A 94 -10.17 -4.36 -21.46
C PHE A 94 -8.76 -4.92 -21.31
N ASP A 95 -8.20 -4.87 -20.10
CA ASP A 95 -6.86 -5.39 -19.82
C ASP A 95 -6.76 -6.88 -20.12
N ARG A 96 -7.75 -7.68 -19.72
CA ARG A 96 -7.75 -9.13 -19.99
C ARG A 96 -7.76 -9.52 -21.48
N LYS A 97 -8.30 -8.66 -22.33
CA LYS A 97 -8.27 -8.89 -23.79
C LYS A 97 -6.88 -8.63 -24.39
N TRP A 98 -6.17 -7.63 -23.89
CA TRP A 98 -4.95 -7.13 -24.49
C TRP A 98 -3.70 -7.36 -23.62
N ASN A 99 -3.88 -7.50 -22.30
CA ASN A 99 -2.82 -7.69 -21.30
C ASN A 99 -1.68 -6.67 -21.44
N LEU A 100 -2.03 -5.41 -21.66
CA LEU A 100 -1.10 -4.35 -21.99
C LEU A 100 -0.71 -3.48 -20.80
N THR A 101 -1.54 -3.46 -19.75
CA THR A 101 -1.41 -2.47 -18.68
C THR A 101 -1.46 -3.13 -17.32
N PRO A 102 -0.43 -2.98 -16.49
CA PRO A 102 -0.48 -3.52 -15.14
C PRO A 102 -1.52 -2.77 -14.30
N ILE A 103 -2.16 -3.48 -13.37
CA ILE A 103 -3.26 -2.94 -12.55
C ILE A 103 -2.82 -1.72 -11.71
N TYR A 104 -1.55 -1.61 -11.33
CA TYR A 104 -1.05 -0.43 -10.61
C TYR A 104 -1.21 0.87 -11.42
N ALA A 105 -1.21 0.78 -12.75
CA ALA A 105 -1.43 1.96 -13.60
C ALA A 105 -2.88 2.46 -13.58
N TYR A 106 -3.84 1.63 -13.18
CA TYR A 106 -5.24 2.02 -13.01
C TYR A 106 -5.50 2.72 -11.68
N GLY A 107 -4.78 2.34 -10.61
CA GLY A 107 -5.03 2.81 -9.25
C GLY A 107 -5.12 4.34 -9.09
N PRO A 108 -4.16 5.13 -9.58
CA PRO A 108 -4.21 6.58 -9.47
C PRO A 108 -5.44 7.24 -10.13
N PHE A 109 -5.95 6.65 -11.20
CA PHE A 109 -7.17 7.15 -11.87
C PHE A 109 -8.42 6.84 -11.04
N ASP A 110 -8.51 5.67 -10.45
CA ASP A 110 -9.61 5.31 -9.55
C ASP A 110 -9.63 6.22 -8.31
N ASN A 111 -8.47 6.43 -7.71
CA ASN A 111 -8.31 7.33 -6.57
C ASN A 111 -8.72 8.77 -6.92
N ALA A 112 -8.30 9.27 -8.09
CA ALA A 112 -8.68 10.59 -8.58
C ALA A 112 -10.20 10.68 -8.88
N CYS A 113 -10.84 9.60 -9.34
CA CYS A 113 -12.30 9.55 -9.45
C CYS A 113 -12.97 9.69 -8.07
N TRP A 114 -12.48 8.99 -7.05
CA TRP A 114 -12.99 9.11 -5.69
C TRP A 114 -12.78 10.52 -5.11
N ASP A 115 -11.68 11.19 -5.45
CA ASP A 115 -11.46 12.59 -5.08
C ASP A 115 -12.54 13.51 -5.67
N ILE A 116 -12.88 13.33 -6.96
CA ILE A 116 -14.00 14.07 -7.61
C ILE A 116 -15.33 13.77 -6.92
N VAL A 117 -15.60 12.50 -6.63
CA VAL A 117 -16.84 12.07 -5.97
C VAL A 117 -16.97 12.73 -4.59
N GLY A 118 -15.93 12.68 -3.79
CA GLY A 118 -15.92 13.29 -2.47
C GLY A 118 -16.04 14.81 -2.49
N LYS A 119 -15.31 15.50 -3.37
CA LYS A 119 -15.42 16.95 -3.59
C LYS A 119 -16.82 17.35 -4.07
N SER A 120 -17.41 16.58 -4.98
CA SER A 120 -18.76 16.85 -5.47
C SER A 120 -19.84 16.66 -4.42
N ALA A 121 -19.60 15.78 -3.45
CA ALA A 121 -20.51 15.53 -2.33
C ALA A 121 -20.25 16.42 -1.11
N ASP A 122 -19.16 17.20 -1.12
CA ASP A 122 -18.66 17.97 0.03
C ASP A 122 -18.40 17.09 1.26
N GLU A 123 -17.88 15.86 1.03
CA GLU A 123 -17.63 14.86 2.08
C GLU A 123 -16.27 14.18 1.89
N PRO A 124 -15.57 13.81 2.98
CA PRO A 124 -14.40 12.94 2.87
C PRO A 124 -14.77 11.55 2.37
N VAL A 125 -13.93 10.98 1.52
CA VAL A 125 -14.20 9.72 0.82
C VAL A 125 -14.53 8.57 1.79
N TYR A 126 -13.87 8.46 2.95
CA TYR A 126 -14.15 7.37 3.89
C TYR A 126 -15.62 7.30 4.34
N ARG A 127 -16.29 8.47 4.45
CA ARG A 127 -17.70 8.53 4.81
C ARG A 127 -18.60 8.01 3.69
N LEU A 128 -18.24 8.31 2.45
CA LEU A 128 -18.97 7.81 1.27
C LEU A 128 -18.76 6.31 1.05
N LEU A 129 -17.63 5.77 1.52
CA LEU A 129 -17.35 4.33 1.51
C LEU A 129 -18.08 3.55 2.63
N GLY A 130 -18.69 4.24 3.60
CA GLY A 130 -19.50 3.62 4.63
C GLY A 130 -18.94 3.69 6.05
N ALA A 131 -17.77 4.29 6.26
CA ALA A 131 -17.15 4.62 7.56
C ALA A 131 -17.40 3.62 8.70
N ALA A 132 -16.49 2.69 8.93
CA ALA A 132 -16.54 1.78 10.07
C ALA A 132 -16.04 2.45 11.38
N ARG A 133 -15.16 3.46 11.26
CA ARG A 133 -14.50 4.15 12.38
C ARG A 133 -13.97 5.52 11.97
N THR A 134 -13.49 6.30 12.96
CA THR A 134 -12.87 7.62 12.74
C THR A 134 -11.39 7.66 13.10
N GLU A 135 -10.85 6.56 13.57
CA GLU A 135 -9.41 6.38 13.84
C GLU A 135 -9.04 4.90 13.74
N VAL A 136 -7.77 4.62 13.45
CA VAL A 136 -7.24 3.25 13.32
C VAL A 136 -5.85 3.16 13.96
N PRO A 137 -5.52 2.06 14.69
CA PRO A 137 -4.20 1.89 15.30
C PRO A 137 -3.09 1.85 14.24
N LEU A 138 -2.00 2.61 14.49
CA LEU A 138 -0.82 2.63 13.64
C LEU A 138 0.20 1.57 14.07
N TYR A 139 0.74 0.84 13.12
CA TYR A 139 2.09 0.28 13.24
C TYR A 139 2.98 0.84 12.14
N VAL A 140 4.28 0.80 12.37
CA VAL A 140 5.25 1.23 11.36
C VAL A 140 6.12 0.07 10.91
N SER A 141 6.57 0.15 9.66
CA SER A 141 7.48 -0.79 9.05
C SER A 141 8.86 -0.16 8.89
N SER A 142 9.89 -0.92 9.26
CA SER A 142 11.26 -0.52 8.95
C SER A 142 11.53 -0.54 7.45
N MET A 143 12.51 0.22 7.01
CA MET A 143 13.28 -0.16 5.83
C MET A 143 14.23 -1.31 6.19
N PHE A 144 14.97 -1.83 5.20
CA PHE A 144 16.02 -2.81 5.47
C PHE A 144 17.16 -2.14 6.22
N LEU A 145 17.44 -2.62 7.44
CA LEU A 145 18.51 -2.09 8.28
C LEU A 145 19.68 -3.08 8.36
N PRO A 146 20.89 -2.61 8.65
CA PRO A 146 22.10 -3.45 8.58
C PRO A 146 22.12 -4.64 9.53
N GLY A 147 21.52 -4.51 10.72
CA GLY A 147 21.56 -5.57 11.72
C GLY A 147 20.75 -5.32 12.99
N PRO A 148 20.90 -6.21 13.98
CA PRO A 148 20.05 -6.19 15.18
C PRO A 148 20.05 -4.88 15.95
N ASP A 149 21.18 -4.20 16.05
CA ASP A 149 21.30 -2.97 16.86
C ASP A 149 20.47 -1.83 16.27
N GLU A 150 20.45 -1.68 14.94
CA GLU A 150 19.68 -0.66 14.24
C GLU A 150 18.18 -0.93 14.35
N TYR A 151 17.74 -2.18 14.20
CA TYR A 151 16.33 -2.55 14.41
C TYR A 151 15.89 -2.30 15.86
N VAL A 152 16.72 -2.61 16.83
CA VAL A 152 16.45 -2.35 18.26
C VAL A 152 16.31 -0.85 18.51
N ALA A 153 17.27 -0.06 18.03
CA ALA A 153 17.24 1.39 18.20
C ALA A 153 15.96 2.00 17.62
N GLN A 154 15.59 1.62 16.38
CA GLN A 154 14.39 2.11 15.73
C GLN A 154 13.10 1.64 16.44
N ALA A 155 13.02 0.37 16.86
CA ALA A 155 11.85 -0.15 17.55
C ALA A 155 11.60 0.53 18.90
N LEU A 156 12.66 0.85 19.66
CA LEU A 156 12.57 1.61 20.91
C LEU A 156 12.14 3.07 20.67
N GLU A 157 12.62 3.70 19.61
CA GLU A 157 12.17 5.04 19.22
C GLU A 157 10.68 5.05 18.85
N VAL A 158 10.24 4.08 18.05
CA VAL A 158 8.83 3.90 17.67
C VAL A 158 7.95 3.70 18.91
N GLN A 159 8.37 2.86 19.84
CA GLN A 159 7.68 2.64 21.11
C GLN A 159 7.60 3.94 21.95
N ALA A 160 8.69 4.70 22.02
CA ALA A 160 8.73 5.98 22.75
C ALA A 160 7.81 7.05 22.13
N ARG A 161 7.53 7.00 20.84
CA ARG A 161 6.54 7.85 20.15
C ARG A 161 5.08 7.42 20.42
N GLY A 162 4.85 6.36 21.19
CA GLY A 162 3.51 5.85 21.51
C GLY A 162 2.85 5.08 20.37
N ILE A 163 3.60 4.71 19.32
CA ILE A 163 3.13 3.87 18.23
C ILE A 163 3.00 2.43 18.74
N ARG A 164 1.98 1.72 18.30
CA ARG A 164 1.54 0.46 18.94
C ARG A 164 2.14 -0.80 18.37
N GLY A 165 2.93 -0.71 17.30
CA GLY A 165 3.53 -1.89 16.71
C GLY A 165 4.62 -1.56 15.70
N TYR A 166 5.43 -2.59 15.42
CA TYR A 166 6.56 -2.49 14.52
C TYR A 166 6.66 -3.73 13.63
N LYS A 167 6.89 -3.55 12.34
CA LYS A 167 7.17 -4.61 11.38
C LYS A 167 8.62 -4.52 10.94
N LEU A 168 9.33 -5.64 11.01
CA LEU A 168 10.71 -5.75 10.56
C LEU A 168 10.71 -6.26 9.10
N HIS A 169 11.42 -5.51 8.23
CA HIS A 169 11.91 -6.02 6.95
C HIS A 169 13.37 -6.44 7.15
N PRO A 170 13.66 -7.71 7.48
CA PRO A 170 15.01 -8.15 7.82
C PRO A 170 15.85 -8.33 6.54
N PRO A 171 17.20 -8.53 6.68
CA PRO A 171 18.11 -8.69 5.55
C PRO A 171 17.80 -9.86 4.59
N GLY A 172 17.03 -10.87 5.02
CA GLY A 172 16.66 -12.02 4.19
C GLY A 172 17.59 -13.24 4.37
N ASP A 173 18.53 -13.20 5.33
CA ASP A 173 19.28 -14.37 5.80
C ASP A 173 18.63 -14.90 7.07
N PRO A 174 18.10 -16.13 7.09
CA PRO A 174 17.36 -16.66 8.24
C PRO A 174 18.12 -16.61 9.58
N THR A 175 19.45 -16.70 9.56
CA THR A 175 20.27 -16.67 10.78
C THR A 175 20.32 -15.25 11.33
N VAL A 176 20.64 -14.28 10.49
CA VAL A 176 20.68 -12.86 10.87
C VAL A 176 19.28 -12.36 11.23
N ASP A 177 18.27 -12.78 10.47
CA ASP A 177 16.87 -12.36 10.67
C ASP A 177 16.36 -12.82 12.04
N ILE A 178 16.66 -14.06 12.44
CA ILE A 178 16.31 -14.59 13.77
C ILE A 178 17.03 -13.81 14.89
N GLU A 179 18.27 -13.41 14.68
CA GLU A 179 18.98 -12.54 15.63
C GLU A 179 18.30 -11.19 15.78
N CYS A 180 17.89 -10.56 14.66
CA CYS A 180 17.13 -9.30 14.67
C CYS A 180 15.80 -9.45 15.43
N TYR A 181 15.02 -10.49 15.14
CA TYR A 181 13.74 -10.73 15.80
C TYR A 181 13.87 -10.92 17.31
N ARG A 182 14.86 -11.71 17.75
CA ARG A 182 15.16 -11.94 19.17
C ARG A 182 15.59 -10.67 19.88
N ALA A 183 16.49 -9.91 19.26
CA ALA A 183 17.02 -8.68 19.84
C ALA A 183 15.90 -7.63 20.02
N VAL A 184 15.08 -7.43 18.98
CA VAL A 184 13.96 -6.46 19.05
C VAL A 184 12.94 -6.90 20.11
N ARG A 185 12.52 -8.18 20.14
CA ARG A 185 11.58 -8.66 21.16
C ARG A 185 12.11 -8.48 22.59
N ALA A 186 13.38 -8.80 22.80
CA ALA A 186 14.02 -8.61 24.12
C ALA A 186 14.07 -7.14 24.55
N ALA A 187 14.22 -6.22 23.61
CA ALA A 187 14.31 -4.78 23.89
C ALA A 187 12.95 -4.13 24.17
N VAL A 188 11.92 -4.45 23.37
CA VAL A 188 10.60 -3.78 23.46
C VAL A 188 9.63 -4.45 24.46
N GLY A 189 9.95 -5.68 24.94
CA GLY A 189 9.10 -6.43 25.86
C GLY A 189 7.92 -7.15 25.16
N ASP A 190 7.17 -7.96 25.93
CA ASP A 190 6.14 -8.87 25.38
C ASP A 190 4.86 -8.17 24.92
N ASP A 191 4.53 -7.01 25.50
CA ASP A 191 3.31 -6.28 25.21
C ASP A 191 3.34 -5.48 23.91
N PHE A 192 4.53 -5.31 23.31
CA PHE A 192 4.68 -4.55 22.07
C PHE A 192 4.45 -5.45 20.86
N THR A 193 3.54 -5.03 19.96
CA THR A 193 3.15 -5.86 18.82
C THR A 193 4.21 -5.84 17.73
N LEU A 194 4.75 -7.03 17.39
CA LEU A 194 5.75 -7.21 16.34
C LEU A 194 5.21 -8.03 15.17
N ARG A 195 5.72 -7.74 13.99
CA ARG A 195 5.43 -8.41 12.73
C ARG A 195 6.73 -8.66 11.97
N ALA A 196 6.74 -9.68 11.13
CA ALA A 196 7.92 -10.03 10.33
C ALA A 196 7.55 -10.11 8.84
N ASP A 197 8.34 -9.46 8.01
CA ASP A 197 8.19 -9.45 6.57
C ASP A 197 9.55 -9.61 5.88
N PRO A 198 9.94 -10.84 5.57
CA PRO A 198 11.20 -11.12 4.88
C PRO A 198 11.15 -10.83 3.37
N VAL A 199 10.08 -10.27 2.85
CA VAL A 199 9.90 -9.89 1.44
C VAL A 199 10.34 -11.02 0.50
N ILE A 200 9.61 -12.15 0.54
CA ILE A 200 9.80 -13.35 -0.33
C ILE A 200 11.23 -13.95 -0.33
N SER A 201 12.06 -13.66 0.69
CA SER A 201 13.48 -14.02 0.68
C SER A 201 13.77 -15.49 0.98
N TYR A 202 12.80 -16.25 1.50
CA TYR A 202 13.06 -17.61 1.97
C TYR A 202 12.64 -18.71 0.97
N ASN A 203 13.30 -19.86 1.10
CA ASN A 203 12.72 -21.12 0.64
C ASN A 203 11.82 -21.71 1.75
N TYR A 204 11.13 -22.82 1.44
CA TYR A 204 10.17 -23.44 2.36
C TYR A 204 10.80 -23.84 3.70
N GLU A 205 11.98 -24.47 3.68
CA GLU A 205 12.66 -24.94 4.90
C GLU A 205 13.09 -23.76 5.79
N GLN A 206 13.62 -22.72 5.18
CA GLN A 206 14.01 -21.48 5.86
C GLN A 206 12.80 -20.80 6.49
N ALA A 207 11.72 -20.63 5.73
CA ALA A 207 10.48 -20.03 6.21
C ALA A 207 9.87 -20.83 7.39
N LEU A 208 9.96 -22.17 7.36
CA LEU A 208 9.49 -23.00 8.46
C LEU A 208 10.33 -22.80 9.74
N VAL A 209 11.65 -22.70 9.60
CA VAL A 209 12.56 -22.46 10.76
C VAL A 209 12.29 -21.09 11.35
N VAL A 210 12.22 -20.05 10.52
CA VAL A 210 11.94 -18.67 10.97
C VAL A 210 10.56 -18.60 11.61
N GLY A 211 9.53 -19.15 10.98
CA GLY A 211 8.16 -19.14 11.51
C GLY A 211 8.08 -19.76 12.90
N ARG A 212 8.75 -20.91 13.13
CA ARG A 212 8.83 -21.54 14.46
C ARG A 212 9.50 -20.66 15.52
N GLU A 213 10.45 -19.84 15.12
CA GLU A 213 11.06 -18.90 16.05
C GLU A 213 10.14 -17.70 16.35
N LEU A 214 9.48 -17.17 15.33
CA LEU A 214 8.52 -16.08 15.49
C LEU A 214 7.34 -16.46 16.40
N GLU A 215 6.88 -17.72 16.35
CA GLU A 215 5.87 -18.26 17.29
C GLU A 215 6.32 -18.13 18.75
N LYS A 216 7.55 -18.54 19.05
CA LYS A 216 8.13 -18.44 20.42
C LYS A 216 8.28 -17.00 20.88
N LEU A 217 8.55 -16.10 19.95
CA LEU A 217 8.72 -14.67 20.20
C LEU A 217 7.39 -13.89 20.23
N GLY A 218 6.25 -14.55 19.98
CA GLY A 218 4.92 -13.91 20.00
C GLY A 218 4.72 -12.85 18.92
N PHE A 219 5.27 -13.07 17.72
CA PHE A 219 5.00 -12.22 16.58
C PHE A 219 3.56 -12.42 16.09
N ARG A 220 2.95 -11.34 15.56
CA ARG A 220 1.54 -11.37 15.16
C ARG A 220 1.31 -12.11 13.84
N TRP A 221 2.22 -11.97 12.87
CA TRP A 221 2.21 -12.71 11.61
C TRP A 221 3.59 -12.79 10.97
N LEU A 222 3.72 -13.74 10.06
CA LEU A 222 4.81 -13.87 9.09
C LEU A 222 4.27 -13.52 7.71
N GLU A 223 4.75 -12.40 7.13
CA GLU A 223 4.29 -11.86 5.87
C GLU A 223 5.16 -12.34 4.73
N GLU A 224 4.55 -12.75 3.63
CA GLU A 224 5.16 -13.14 2.35
C GLU A 224 6.53 -13.84 2.45
N PRO A 225 6.65 -14.93 3.24
CA PRO A 225 7.95 -15.59 3.40
C PRO A 225 8.45 -16.28 2.13
N LEU A 226 7.54 -16.60 1.21
CA LEU A 226 7.79 -17.25 -0.08
C LEU A 226 7.16 -16.41 -1.20
N LEU A 227 7.60 -16.64 -2.44
CA LEU A 227 6.88 -16.12 -3.61
C LEU A 227 5.37 -16.38 -3.50
N ASP A 228 4.56 -15.36 -3.75
CA ASP A 228 3.10 -15.40 -3.69
C ASP A 228 2.47 -16.48 -4.59
N VAL A 229 3.12 -16.83 -5.70
CA VAL A 229 2.70 -17.92 -6.62
C VAL A 229 3.11 -19.32 -6.14
N ASN A 230 3.86 -19.44 -5.05
CA ASN A 230 4.21 -20.73 -4.45
C ASN A 230 3.09 -21.26 -3.53
N PHE A 231 1.90 -21.45 -4.10
CA PHE A 231 0.68 -21.84 -3.38
C PHE A 231 0.87 -23.08 -2.51
N ASN A 232 1.59 -24.09 -3.02
CA ASN A 232 1.83 -25.32 -2.27
C ASN A 232 2.75 -25.13 -1.07
N GLY A 233 3.79 -24.29 -1.22
CA GLY A 233 4.71 -23.97 -0.13
C GLY A 233 4.00 -23.18 0.97
N LEU A 234 3.26 -22.14 0.61
CA LEU A 234 2.51 -21.31 1.54
C LEU A 234 1.43 -22.10 2.28
N ARG A 235 0.64 -22.94 1.57
CA ARG A 235 -0.34 -23.83 2.21
C ARG A 235 0.31 -24.76 3.25
N LYS A 236 1.44 -25.38 2.91
CA LYS A 236 2.18 -26.24 3.83
C LYS A 236 2.74 -25.48 5.04
N LEU A 237 3.18 -24.23 4.85
CA LEU A 237 3.60 -23.39 5.98
C LEU A 237 2.42 -23.15 6.92
N ARG A 238 1.28 -22.71 6.39
CA ARG A 238 0.05 -22.47 7.16
C ARG A 238 -0.41 -23.71 7.92
N GLU A 239 -0.27 -24.92 7.34
CA GLU A 239 -0.60 -26.19 8.01
C GLU A 239 0.38 -26.57 9.14
N LYS A 240 1.59 -26.03 9.11
CA LYS A 240 2.69 -26.41 10.03
C LYS A 240 2.99 -25.37 11.10
N LEU A 241 2.60 -24.14 10.87
CA LEU A 241 2.84 -23.01 11.76
C LEU A 241 1.54 -22.60 12.44
N ASP A 242 1.66 -22.20 13.71
CA ASP A 242 0.57 -21.59 14.46
C ASP A 242 0.53 -20.06 14.29
N ILE A 243 1.67 -19.44 13.89
CA ILE A 243 1.70 -18.01 13.52
C ILE A 243 0.94 -17.80 12.20
N PRO A 244 0.04 -16.80 12.13
CA PRO A 244 -0.68 -16.48 10.90
C PRO A 244 0.27 -16.16 9.74
N ILE A 245 -0.02 -16.69 8.56
CA ILE A 245 0.63 -16.31 7.29
C ILE A 245 -0.16 -15.17 6.67
N CYS A 246 0.53 -14.05 6.44
CA CYS A 246 -0.01 -12.87 5.78
C CYS A 246 0.51 -12.81 4.33
N GLY A 247 -0.32 -12.40 3.37
CA GLY A 247 0.12 -12.35 1.98
C GLY A 247 -0.90 -11.74 1.03
N THR A 248 -0.66 -11.87 -0.25
CA THR A 248 -1.41 -11.30 -1.39
C THR A 248 -1.11 -9.83 -1.68
N GLU A 249 -0.02 -9.27 -1.18
CA GLU A 249 0.35 -7.88 -1.38
C GLU A 249 0.39 -7.49 -2.86
N VAL A 250 1.15 -8.24 -3.65
CA VAL A 250 1.32 -7.99 -5.09
C VAL A 250 0.67 -9.07 -5.98
N LEU A 251 -0.12 -9.96 -5.40
CA LEU A 251 -0.72 -11.08 -6.13
C LEU A 251 -1.55 -10.60 -7.31
N ALA A 252 -1.18 -11.03 -8.53
CA ALA A 252 -1.90 -10.67 -9.74
C ALA A 252 -3.34 -11.21 -9.75
N GLY A 253 -4.27 -10.50 -10.41
CA GLY A 253 -5.66 -10.94 -10.59
C GLY A 253 -6.67 -10.34 -9.60
N GLY A 254 -6.23 -9.36 -8.79
CA GLY A 254 -7.10 -8.57 -7.92
C GLY A 254 -7.91 -9.42 -6.94
N HIS A 255 -9.15 -9.03 -6.69
CA HIS A 255 -10.04 -9.70 -5.75
C HIS A 255 -10.38 -11.15 -6.15
N TYR A 256 -10.33 -11.52 -7.43
CA TYR A 256 -10.55 -12.90 -7.88
C TYR A 256 -9.45 -13.84 -7.40
N SER A 257 -8.19 -13.44 -7.54
CA SER A 257 -7.07 -14.26 -7.06
C SER A 257 -7.03 -14.31 -5.53
N THR A 258 -7.36 -13.21 -4.85
CA THR A 258 -7.45 -13.18 -3.39
C THR A 258 -8.55 -14.12 -2.89
N ALA A 259 -9.71 -14.15 -3.55
CA ALA A 259 -10.78 -15.11 -3.23
C ALA A 259 -10.31 -16.56 -3.36
N HIS A 260 -9.56 -16.88 -4.42
CA HIS A 260 -8.96 -18.20 -4.61
C HIS A 260 -7.94 -18.53 -3.51
N TYR A 261 -7.09 -17.58 -3.16
CA TYR A 261 -6.11 -17.71 -2.09
C TYR A 261 -6.75 -18.09 -0.74
N ILE A 262 -7.83 -17.40 -0.39
CA ILE A 262 -8.60 -17.64 0.82
C ILE A 262 -9.27 -19.03 0.76
N HIS A 263 -9.94 -19.34 -0.35
CA HIS A 263 -10.65 -20.61 -0.53
C HIS A 263 -9.73 -21.83 -0.42
N GLU A 264 -8.53 -21.72 -0.99
CA GLU A 264 -7.52 -22.78 -0.94
C GLU A 264 -6.72 -22.82 0.38
N GLY A 265 -7.01 -21.94 1.32
CA GLY A 265 -6.32 -21.89 2.61
C GLY A 265 -4.82 -21.62 2.49
N ILE A 266 -4.43 -20.65 1.64
CA ILE A 266 -3.02 -20.35 1.38
C ILE A 266 -2.48 -19.30 2.35
N ALA A 267 -3.32 -18.36 2.79
CA ALA A 267 -2.99 -17.36 3.79
C ALA A 267 -4.10 -17.24 4.84
N ASP A 268 -3.76 -16.76 6.05
CA ASP A 268 -4.68 -16.47 7.14
C ASP A 268 -5.15 -15.01 7.13
N ILE A 269 -4.28 -14.12 6.64
CA ILE A 269 -4.52 -12.68 6.50
C ILE A 269 -4.16 -12.32 5.05
N VAL A 270 -5.02 -11.54 4.40
CA VAL A 270 -4.76 -11.06 3.05
C VAL A 270 -4.42 -9.58 3.05
N ARG A 271 -3.68 -9.14 2.03
CA ARG A 271 -3.28 -7.74 1.87
C ARG A 271 -3.76 -7.16 0.55
N THR A 272 -3.90 -5.86 0.53
CA THR A 272 -4.17 -5.03 -0.65
C THR A 272 -3.79 -3.58 -0.34
N ASP A 273 -3.69 -2.73 -1.37
CA ASP A 273 -3.42 -1.30 -1.20
C ASP A 273 -3.98 -0.48 -2.38
N VAL A 274 -4.08 0.83 -2.19
CA VAL A 274 -4.67 1.76 -3.18
C VAL A 274 -3.73 2.12 -4.33
N SER A 275 -2.47 1.70 -4.28
CA SER A 275 -1.48 1.95 -5.35
C SER A 275 -1.30 0.75 -6.28
N TRP A 276 -0.77 -0.36 -5.76
CA TRP A 276 -0.42 -1.54 -6.56
C TRP A 276 -1.61 -2.41 -6.94
N ARG A 277 -2.70 -2.34 -6.17
CA ARG A 277 -3.85 -3.23 -6.32
C ARG A 277 -5.06 -2.56 -6.98
N GLY A 278 -4.88 -1.42 -7.66
CA GLY A 278 -5.89 -0.84 -8.54
C GLY A 278 -6.88 0.13 -7.88
N GLY A 279 -6.43 0.89 -6.88
CA GLY A 279 -7.20 1.98 -6.29
C GLY A 279 -8.22 1.56 -5.24
N ILE A 280 -8.91 2.56 -4.69
CA ILE A 280 -9.90 2.41 -3.61
C ILE A 280 -10.98 1.38 -3.96
N THR A 281 -11.53 1.43 -5.18
CA THR A 281 -12.62 0.53 -5.60
C THR A 281 -12.18 -0.94 -5.56
N SER A 282 -10.96 -1.25 -6.00
CA SER A 282 -10.42 -2.60 -5.98
C SER A 282 -10.09 -3.07 -4.56
N VAL A 283 -9.55 -2.18 -3.73
CA VAL A 283 -9.29 -2.43 -2.31
C VAL A 283 -10.56 -2.82 -1.58
N MET A 284 -11.62 -2.03 -1.72
CA MET A 284 -12.91 -2.32 -1.08
C MET A 284 -13.48 -3.68 -1.52
N LYS A 285 -13.37 -4.04 -2.82
CA LYS A 285 -13.79 -5.36 -3.30
C LYS A 285 -13.00 -6.50 -2.66
N THR A 286 -11.68 -6.34 -2.59
CA THR A 286 -10.78 -7.35 -2.01
C THR A 286 -11.09 -7.55 -0.53
N ALA A 287 -11.21 -6.48 0.22
CA ALA A 287 -11.49 -6.53 1.65
C ALA A 287 -12.88 -7.09 1.98
N HIS A 288 -13.93 -6.69 1.26
CA HIS A 288 -15.28 -7.27 1.44
C HIS A 288 -15.34 -8.74 1.03
N THR A 289 -14.52 -9.14 0.04
CA THR A 289 -14.39 -10.57 -0.29
C THR A 289 -13.78 -11.33 0.88
N ALA A 290 -12.70 -10.85 1.47
CA ALA A 290 -12.06 -11.44 2.64
C ALA A 290 -13.03 -11.48 3.84
N GLU A 291 -13.74 -10.39 4.10
CA GLU A 291 -14.76 -10.31 5.14
C GLU A 291 -15.83 -11.39 5.02
N SER A 292 -16.29 -11.67 3.79
CA SER A 292 -17.28 -12.73 3.51
C SER A 292 -16.80 -14.13 3.87
N PHE A 293 -15.50 -14.34 4.00
CA PHE A 293 -14.87 -15.58 4.48
C PHE A 293 -14.43 -15.52 5.94
N GLY A 294 -14.68 -14.41 6.65
CA GLY A 294 -14.22 -14.19 8.02
C GLY A 294 -12.70 -13.97 8.12
N VAL A 295 -12.06 -13.48 7.05
CA VAL A 295 -10.62 -13.27 6.96
C VAL A 295 -10.30 -11.78 7.10
N GLN A 296 -9.24 -11.45 7.84
CA GLN A 296 -8.69 -10.10 7.94
C GLN A 296 -8.07 -9.67 6.60
N CYS A 297 -8.26 -8.39 6.26
CA CYS A 297 -7.62 -7.76 5.13
C CYS A 297 -6.84 -6.54 5.62
N GLU A 298 -5.56 -6.73 5.88
CA GLU A 298 -4.67 -5.66 6.33
C GLU A 298 -4.13 -4.88 5.13
N LEU A 299 -4.19 -3.56 5.19
CA LEU A 299 -3.70 -2.74 4.08
C LEU A 299 -2.17 -2.64 4.14
N HIS A 300 -1.54 -2.87 2.98
CA HIS A 300 -0.10 -2.69 2.82
C HIS A 300 0.25 -1.20 2.71
N THR A 301 1.39 -0.77 3.25
CA THR A 301 1.87 0.62 3.09
C THR A 301 1.97 1.01 1.61
N THR A 302 1.61 2.22 1.29
CA THR A 302 1.71 2.76 -0.07
C THR A 302 3.00 3.56 -0.27
N ILE A 303 3.87 3.54 0.71
CA ILE A 303 5.19 4.18 0.75
C ILE A 303 5.10 5.72 0.84
N TYR A 304 4.45 6.37 -0.11
CA TYR A 304 4.41 7.84 -0.19
C TYR A 304 3.28 8.43 0.65
N GLN A 305 3.60 9.45 1.43
CA GLN A 305 2.65 10.12 2.32
C GLN A 305 1.36 10.56 1.60
N ALA A 306 1.47 11.02 0.34
CA ALA A 306 0.32 11.38 -0.48
C ALA A 306 -0.62 10.19 -0.76
N LEU A 307 -0.06 8.98 -0.96
CA LEU A 307 -0.84 7.74 -1.16
C LEU A 307 -1.34 7.18 0.17
N GLU A 308 -0.57 7.33 1.26
CA GLU A 308 -1.03 6.96 2.61
C GLU A 308 -2.30 7.74 3.01
N GLN A 309 -2.37 9.04 2.65
CA GLN A 309 -3.58 9.83 2.87
C GLN A 309 -4.78 9.27 2.10
N VAL A 310 -4.58 8.78 0.88
CA VAL A 310 -5.63 8.07 0.12
C VAL A 310 -6.04 6.78 0.84
N GLN A 311 -5.07 6.02 1.32
CA GLN A 311 -5.32 4.72 1.93
C GLN A 311 -6.05 4.80 3.27
N VAL A 312 -5.85 5.88 4.04
CA VAL A 312 -6.59 6.14 5.28
C VAL A 312 -8.10 6.05 5.06
N HIS A 313 -8.61 6.55 3.93
CA HIS A 313 -10.04 6.48 3.63
C HIS A 313 -10.54 5.04 3.52
N ALA A 314 -9.79 4.16 2.87
CA ALA A 314 -10.14 2.74 2.78
C ALA A 314 -10.05 2.07 4.16
N ALA A 315 -8.96 2.28 4.91
CA ALA A 315 -8.76 1.69 6.23
C ALA A 315 -9.88 2.04 7.23
N LEU A 316 -10.35 3.29 7.19
CA LEU A 316 -11.45 3.76 8.06
C LEU A 316 -12.82 3.22 7.64
N ALA A 317 -12.97 2.78 6.40
CA ALA A 317 -14.24 2.22 5.90
C ALA A 317 -14.34 0.70 6.09
N LEU A 318 -13.22 0.02 6.39
CA LEU A 318 -13.16 -1.44 6.50
C LEU A 318 -13.30 -1.92 7.96
N SER A 319 -14.18 -2.88 8.19
CA SER A 319 -14.39 -3.52 9.50
C SER A 319 -13.35 -4.63 9.78
N ASN A 320 -12.79 -5.23 8.74
CA ASN A 320 -11.82 -6.33 8.78
C ASN A 320 -10.37 -5.90 8.48
N CYS A 321 -10.06 -4.60 8.61
CA CYS A 321 -8.71 -4.05 8.64
C CYS A 321 -8.44 -3.53 10.05
N GLU A 322 -7.50 -4.12 10.77
CA GLU A 322 -7.31 -3.83 12.19
C GLU A 322 -6.33 -2.69 12.41
N PHE A 323 -5.31 -2.57 11.55
CA PHE A 323 -4.23 -1.61 11.68
C PHE A 323 -4.03 -0.79 10.40
N PHE A 324 -3.36 0.34 10.57
CA PHE A 324 -2.80 1.11 9.47
C PHE A 324 -1.28 0.96 9.48
N GLU A 325 -0.67 0.78 8.31
CA GLU A 325 0.77 0.64 8.14
C GLU A 325 1.38 1.88 7.50
N MET A 326 2.55 2.32 7.98
CA MET A 326 3.38 3.34 7.32
C MET A 326 4.85 2.97 7.43
N LEU A 327 5.64 3.32 6.42
CA LEU A 327 7.11 3.23 6.51
C LEU A 327 7.69 4.25 7.49
N TYR A 328 8.82 3.91 8.08
CA TYR A 328 9.51 4.72 9.06
C TYR A 328 11.01 4.87 8.71
N PRO A 329 11.59 6.06 8.85
CA PRO A 329 11.01 7.31 9.37
C PRO A 329 10.06 7.99 8.38
N PHE A 330 8.99 8.61 8.88
CA PHE A 330 7.93 9.22 8.04
C PHE A 330 8.44 10.33 7.14
N GLU A 331 9.43 11.08 7.65
CA GLU A 331 10.00 12.25 7.02
C GLU A 331 10.62 11.92 5.65
N ASP A 332 11.19 10.73 5.52
CA ASP A 332 11.83 10.27 4.29
C ASP A 332 10.84 10.06 3.13
N PHE A 333 9.56 9.88 3.44
CA PHE A 333 8.49 9.58 2.48
C PHE A 333 7.44 10.69 2.37
N THR A 334 7.68 11.83 3.06
CA THR A 334 6.77 12.98 3.06
C THR A 334 7.27 14.05 2.10
N PHE A 335 6.67 14.09 0.91
CA PHE A 335 6.97 15.06 -0.13
C PHE A 335 5.77 15.31 -1.04
N GLY A 336 5.76 16.43 -1.75
CA GLY A 336 4.74 16.78 -2.74
C GLY A 336 3.35 17.04 -2.18
N THR A 337 3.23 17.19 -0.84
CA THR A 337 1.98 17.56 -0.17
C THR A 337 2.24 18.52 1.00
N ASN A 338 1.32 19.46 1.23
CA ASN A 338 1.29 20.33 2.40
C ASN A 338 0.51 19.69 3.58
N THR A 339 -0.17 18.59 3.33
CA THR A 339 -0.90 17.80 4.32
C THR A 339 -0.16 16.48 4.59
N SER A 340 -0.45 15.88 5.75
CA SER A 340 0.09 14.57 6.12
C SER A 340 -0.96 13.75 6.86
N VAL A 341 -0.72 12.44 6.98
CA VAL A 341 -1.50 11.57 7.85
C VAL A 341 -1.39 12.06 9.29
N VAL A 342 -2.52 12.35 9.91
CA VAL A 342 -2.57 12.85 11.30
C VAL A 342 -2.48 11.67 12.26
N ILE A 343 -1.45 11.65 13.10
CA ILE A 343 -1.23 10.62 14.10
C ILE A 343 -1.40 11.24 15.49
N LYS A 344 -2.26 10.64 16.32
CA LYS A 344 -2.49 11.05 17.70
C LYS A 344 -2.59 9.82 18.60
N ASP A 345 -1.78 9.76 19.65
CA ASP A 345 -1.77 8.67 20.63
C ASP A 345 -1.63 7.26 19.98
N GLY A 346 -0.79 7.15 18.95
CA GLY A 346 -0.58 5.92 18.18
C GLY A 346 -1.75 5.51 17.27
N MET A 347 -2.70 6.43 17.03
CA MET A 347 -3.85 6.24 16.16
C MET A 347 -3.79 7.19 14.97
N VAL A 348 -4.02 6.68 13.78
CA VAL A 348 -4.26 7.50 12.57
C VAL A 348 -5.68 8.04 12.62
N GLN A 349 -5.81 9.34 12.46
CA GLN A 349 -7.08 10.06 12.55
C GLN A 349 -7.74 10.22 11.19
N ALA A 350 -9.07 10.29 11.18
CA ALA A 350 -9.84 10.54 9.96
C ALA A 350 -9.54 11.91 9.34
N PRO A 351 -9.36 11.99 8.00
CA PRO A 351 -9.28 13.26 7.30
C PRO A 351 -10.61 14.01 7.39
N THR A 352 -10.54 15.34 7.38
CA THR A 352 -11.70 16.23 7.59
C THR A 352 -12.15 16.97 6.34
N GLY A 353 -11.30 17.06 5.29
CA GLY A 353 -11.61 17.77 4.06
C GLY A 353 -12.43 16.93 3.06
N PRO A 354 -13.15 17.57 2.12
CA PRO A 354 -13.86 16.87 1.07
C PRO A 354 -12.91 16.18 0.09
N GLY A 355 -13.39 15.12 -0.55
CA GLY A 355 -12.55 14.29 -1.43
C GLY A 355 -11.53 13.49 -0.64
N LEU A 356 -10.30 13.45 -1.13
CA LEU A 356 -9.17 12.84 -0.43
C LEU A 356 -8.58 13.76 0.65
N GLY A 357 -8.98 15.03 0.71
CA GLY A 357 -8.52 15.99 1.70
C GLY A 357 -7.03 16.33 1.61
N ILE A 358 -6.43 16.10 0.44
CA ILE A 358 -4.99 16.32 0.20
C ILE A 358 -4.77 17.71 -0.38
N ASP A 359 -3.87 18.48 0.25
CA ASP A 359 -3.32 19.72 -0.29
C ASP A 359 -1.96 19.40 -0.92
N TYR A 360 -1.91 19.37 -2.26
CA TYR A 360 -0.71 19.05 -3.02
C TYR A 360 0.22 20.25 -3.10
N ASP A 361 1.51 20.02 -2.89
CA ASP A 361 2.58 21.00 -3.13
C ASP A 361 2.91 21.04 -4.64
N TRP A 362 2.17 21.90 -5.36
CA TRP A 362 2.31 22.01 -6.80
C TRP A 362 3.68 22.58 -7.22
N ASP A 363 4.29 23.45 -6.41
CA ASP A 363 5.63 23.98 -6.71
C ASP A 363 6.65 22.83 -6.67
N PHE A 364 6.59 21.97 -5.65
CA PHE A 364 7.42 20.76 -5.59
C PHE A 364 7.16 19.82 -6.77
N ILE A 365 5.90 19.54 -7.08
CA ILE A 365 5.51 18.66 -8.19
C ILE A 365 6.01 19.21 -9.53
N ASP A 366 5.85 20.50 -9.79
CA ASP A 366 6.27 21.15 -11.03
C ASP A 366 7.81 21.09 -11.18
N ASP A 367 8.56 21.39 -10.11
CA ASP A 367 10.02 21.34 -10.10
C ASP A 367 10.60 19.93 -10.34
N HIS A 368 9.86 18.89 -9.93
CA HIS A 368 10.29 17.49 -10.08
C HIS A 368 9.70 16.79 -11.31
N THR A 369 8.78 17.46 -12.05
CA THR A 369 8.18 16.90 -13.26
C THR A 369 9.20 16.79 -14.39
N VAL A 370 9.42 15.57 -14.88
CA VAL A 370 10.33 15.29 -16.01
C VAL A 370 9.58 14.98 -17.32
N VAL A 371 8.31 14.63 -17.23
CA VAL A 371 7.42 14.41 -18.38
C VAL A 371 5.96 14.70 -18.00
N THR A 372 5.24 15.33 -18.93
CA THR A 372 3.77 15.50 -18.85
C THR A 372 3.15 14.90 -20.11
N LEU A 373 2.17 14.04 -19.94
CA LEU A 373 1.50 13.27 -20.99
C LEU A 373 -0.01 13.50 -20.99
#